data_5973ffead41550d006780fcfcbc58c74
#
_entry.id   5973ffead41550d006780fcfcbc58c74
#
_cell.length_a   1.000
_cell.length_b   1.000
_cell.length_c   1.000
_cell.angle_alpha   90.00
_cell.angle_beta   90.00
_cell.angle_gamma   90.00
#
_symmetry.space_group_name_H-M   'P 1'
#
loop_
_entity.id
_entity.type
_entity.pdbx_description
1 polymer ?
#
loop_
_entity_poly.entity_id
_entity_poly.type
_entity_poly.pdbx_seq_one_letter_code
_entity_poly.pdbx_strand_id
1 'polypeptide(L)'
;MTNSNKLSGKNILITAGAQGIGEAITKHFIDSGANVAIHYFSSADTANELVKYATDKGLKTIAISGDLTKEEDANALVKITVEALGGLNILINNAGSLVARKMLSEMETEFWHKVMDINLTSMMFVTRAAAPYLAKNENSSIVNLASLAGRKGGHPGSLVYATSKGAILTYTRALASELGPQGTRVNAVAPGLILGTSFHNTHTTKESAAETTKGIPIQRAGNADDVARAVLYLASEYDGFITGATLDINGGVYNM
;
A
#
# COMPACT_ATOMS: atom_id res chain seq x y z
N MET A 1 26.35 -8.82 3.99
CA MET A 1 25.42 -9.94 4.20
C MET A 1 24.10 -9.52 3.56
N THR A 2 23.68 -10.21 2.53
CA THR A 2 22.51 -9.86 1.72
C THR A 2 21.20 -10.07 2.51
N ASN A 3 20.35 -9.05 2.57
CA ASN A 3 19.09 -9.01 3.32
C ASN A 3 17.99 -9.98 2.83
N SER A 4 18.29 -10.84 1.86
CA SER A 4 17.30 -11.68 1.17
C SER A 4 16.62 -12.75 2.02
N ASN A 5 17.17 -13.11 3.18
CA ASN A 5 16.66 -14.24 3.98
C ASN A 5 15.65 -13.88 5.09
N LYS A 6 15.41 -12.59 5.36
CA LYS A 6 14.58 -12.21 6.52
C LYS A 6 13.08 -12.27 6.29
N LEU A 7 12.65 -12.24 5.04
CA LEU A 7 11.24 -12.37 4.66
C LEU A 7 10.88 -13.80 4.19
N SER A 8 11.87 -14.67 4.09
CA SER A 8 11.66 -16.07 3.69
C SER A 8 10.67 -16.76 4.63
N GLY A 9 9.62 -17.34 4.03
CA GLY A 9 8.57 -18.04 4.77
C GLY A 9 7.57 -17.14 5.49
N LYS A 10 7.73 -15.80 5.49
CA LYS A 10 6.71 -14.89 6.03
C LYS A 10 5.48 -14.85 5.14
N ASN A 11 4.32 -14.75 5.75
CA ASN A 11 3.01 -14.68 5.10
C ASN A 11 2.54 -13.23 5.00
N ILE A 12 2.27 -12.76 3.79
CA ILE A 12 2.02 -11.36 3.48
C ILE A 12 0.70 -11.19 2.77
N LEU A 13 -0.11 -10.23 3.19
CA LEU A 13 -1.29 -9.77 2.45
C LEU A 13 -1.01 -8.41 1.83
N ILE A 14 -1.24 -8.27 0.51
CA ILE A 14 -1.07 -7.02 -0.22
C ILE A 14 -2.40 -6.64 -0.87
N THR A 15 -2.99 -5.53 -0.45
CA THR A 15 -4.21 -5.01 -1.07
C THR A 15 -3.90 -4.30 -2.39
N ALA A 16 -4.70 -4.51 -3.43
CA ALA A 16 -4.43 -4.07 -4.82
C ALA A 16 -3.01 -4.44 -5.29
N GLY A 17 -2.57 -5.67 -4.99
CA GLY A 17 -1.22 -6.19 -5.22
C GLY A 17 -0.90 -6.56 -6.66
N ALA A 18 -1.88 -6.45 -7.59
CA ALA A 18 -1.73 -6.91 -8.97
C ALA A 18 -1.60 -5.77 -10.00
N GLN A 19 -1.26 -4.55 -9.58
CA GLN A 19 -1.04 -3.44 -10.52
C GLN A 19 -0.12 -2.37 -9.94
N GLY A 20 0.62 -1.69 -10.82
CA GLY A 20 1.40 -0.51 -10.50
C GLY A 20 2.35 -0.70 -9.31
N ILE A 21 2.25 0.16 -8.28
CA ILE A 21 3.06 0.05 -7.06
C ILE A 21 2.82 -1.29 -6.36
N GLY A 22 1.57 -1.75 -6.27
CA GLY A 22 1.23 -3.02 -5.64
C GLY A 22 1.87 -4.23 -6.32
N GLU A 23 1.91 -4.25 -7.65
CA GLU A 23 2.58 -5.28 -8.43
C GLU A 23 4.09 -5.32 -8.16
N ALA A 24 4.74 -4.16 -8.14
CA ALA A 24 6.16 -4.08 -7.81
C ALA A 24 6.44 -4.56 -6.38
N ILE A 25 5.61 -4.14 -5.41
CA ILE A 25 5.69 -4.62 -4.02
C ILE A 25 5.56 -6.15 -3.99
N THR A 26 4.56 -6.71 -4.67
CA THR A 26 4.32 -8.16 -4.73
C THR A 26 5.53 -8.91 -5.28
N LYS A 27 6.12 -8.44 -6.39
CA LYS A 27 7.35 -9.03 -6.97
C LYS A 27 8.52 -9.00 -5.99
N HIS A 28 8.76 -7.87 -5.33
CA HIS A 28 9.84 -7.74 -4.35
C HIS A 28 9.67 -8.70 -3.15
N PHE A 29 8.44 -8.92 -2.66
CA PHE A 29 8.21 -9.88 -1.59
C PHE A 29 8.40 -11.33 -2.05
N ILE A 30 7.91 -11.68 -3.24
CA ILE A 30 8.14 -13.00 -3.86
C ILE A 30 9.66 -13.25 -4.03
N ASP A 31 10.41 -12.28 -4.54
CA ASP A 31 11.86 -12.39 -4.73
C ASP A 31 12.64 -12.50 -3.41
N SER A 32 12.04 -12.04 -2.33
CA SER A 32 12.58 -12.19 -0.96
C SER A 32 12.20 -13.50 -0.28
N GLY A 33 11.51 -14.42 -1.00
CA GLY A 33 11.13 -15.74 -0.49
C GLY A 33 9.89 -15.73 0.40
N ALA A 34 9.04 -14.71 0.32
CA ALA A 34 7.81 -14.63 1.09
C ALA A 34 6.64 -15.35 0.39
N ASN A 35 5.69 -15.86 1.18
CA ASN A 35 4.38 -16.31 0.71
C ASN A 35 3.45 -15.09 0.61
N VAL A 36 2.70 -14.95 -0.46
CA VAL A 36 1.92 -13.73 -0.71
C VAL A 36 0.46 -14.02 -1.05
N ALA A 37 -0.47 -13.40 -0.34
CA ALA A 37 -1.85 -13.24 -0.77
C ALA A 37 -2.00 -11.93 -1.51
N ILE A 38 -2.38 -11.99 -2.78
CA ILE A 38 -2.49 -10.87 -3.70
C ILE A 38 -3.96 -10.52 -3.84
N HIS A 39 -4.40 -9.43 -3.20
CA HIS A 39 -5.74 -8.93 -3.46
C HIS A 39 -5.77 -8.09 -4.74
N TYR A 40 -6.83 -8.25 -5.53
CA TYR A 40 -7.14 -7.43 -6.70
C TYR A 40 -8.65 -7.14 -6.80
N PHE A 41 -8.98 -6.06 -7.49
CA PHE A 41 -10.38 -5.72 -7.82
C PHE A 41 -10.71 -6.07 -9.28
N SER A 42 -9.85 -5.67 -10.23
CA SER A 42 -10.07 -5.86 -11.67
C SER A 42 -8.89 -6.47 -12.43
N SER A 43 -7.72 -6.64 -11.80
CA SER A 43 -6.48 -7.06 -12.47
C SER A 43 -6.23 -8.57 -12.31
N ALA A 44 -7.19 -9.40 -12.73
CA ALA A 44 -7.14 -10.85 -12.57
C ALA A 44 -5.96 -11.49 -13.31
N ASP A 45 -5.71 -11.10 -14.55
CA ASP A 45 -4.66 -11.68 -15.38
C ASP A 45 -3.28 -11.47 -14.75
N THR A 46 -2.96 -10.23 -14.37
CA THR A 46 -1.69 -9.92 -13.68
C THR A 46 -1.58 -10.63 -12.33
N ALA A 47 -2.69 -10.74 -11.58
CA ALA A 47 -2.68 -11.48 -10.33
C ALA A 47 -2.33 -12.96 -10.55
N ASN A 48 -2.89 -13.61 -11.57
CA ASN A 48 -2.60 -14.99 -11.93
C ASN A 48 -1.15 -15.17 -12.44
N GLU A 49 -0.62 -14.22 -13.21
CA GLU A 49 0.79 -14.22 -13.64
C GLU A 49 1.73 -14.16 -12.43
N LEU A 50 1.43 -13.33 -11.44
CA LEU A 50 2.20 -13.24 -10.20
C LEU A 50 2.12 -14.52 -9.36
N VAL A 51 0.96 -15.15 -9.30
CA VAL A 51 0.81 -16.48 -8.65
C VAL A 51 1.70 -17.50 -9.33
N LYS A 52 1.67 -17.57 -10.69
CA LYS A 52 2.55 -18.46 -11.44
C LYS A 52 4.02 -18.18 -11.18
N TYR A 53 4.42 -16.90 -11.23
CA TYR A 53 5.79 -16.48 -10.95
C TYR A 53 6.30 -16.93 -9.58
N ALA A 54 5.45 -16.85 -8.56
CA ALA A 54 5.77 -17.31 -7.21
C ALA A 54 5.81 -18.85 -7.11
N THR A 55 4.86 -19.53 -7.76
CA THR A 55 4.80 -21.01 -7.79
C THR A 55 6.03 -21.59 -8.45
N ASP A 56 6.54 -21.00 -9.53
CA ASP A 56 7.77 -21.40 -10.20
C ASP A 56 9.02 -21.28 -9.27
N LYS A 57 8.91 -20.48 -8.21
CA LYS A 57 9.93 -20.33 -7.14
C LYS A 57 9.68 -21.21 -5.91
N GLY A 58 8.62 -22.05 -5.92
CA GLY A 58 8.26 -22.93 -4.82
C GLY A 58 7.58 -22.21 -3.65
N LEU A 59 7.03 -21.01 -3.85
CA LEU A 59 6.38 -20.21 -2.80
C LEU A 59 4.86 -20.41 -2.81
N LYS A 60 4.23 -20.31 -1.65
CA LYS A 60 2.77 -20.31 -1.52
C LYS A 60 2.26 -18.92 -1.87
N THR A 61 1.45 -18.82 -2.93
CA THR A 61 0.86 -17.55 -3.36
C THR A 61 -0.53 -17.79 -3.88
N ILE A 62 -1.46 -16.92 -3.51
CA ILE A 62 -2.85 -16.94 -3.95
C ILE A 62 -3.28 -15.57 -4.43
N ALA A 63 -4.23 -15.55 -5.35
CA ALA A 63 -4.90 -14.33 -5.80
C ALA A 63 -6.36 -14.33 -5.31
N ILE A 64 -6.81 -13.21 -4.75
CA ILE A 64 -8.15 -13.08 -4.16
C ILE A 64 -8.78 -11.79 -4.67
N SER A 65 -9.97 -11.91 -5.29
CA SER A 65 -10.76 -10.74 -5.70
C SER A 65 -11.67 -10.27 -4.58
N GLY A 66 -11.99 -8.98 -4.54
CA GLY A 66 -12.98 -8.42 -3.62
C GLY A 66 -13.13 -6.91 -3.76
N ASP A 67 -14.26 -6.38 -3.30
CA ASP A 67 -14.50 -4.94 -3.18
C ASP A 67 -14.27 -4.52 -1.71
N LEU A 68 -13.09 -4.01 -1.41
CA LEU A 68 -12.71 -3.67 -0.03
C LEU A 68 -13.50 -2.49 0.56
N THR A 69 -14.36 -1.83 -0.20
CA THR A 69 -15.34 -0.88 0.35
C THR A 69 -16.47 -1.59 1.09
N LYS A 70 -16.56 -2.91 0.93
CA LYS A 70 -17.48 -3.79 1.66
C LYS A 70 -16.76 -4.51 2.78
N GLU A 71 -17.28 -4.38 3.98
CA GLU A 71 -16.67 -4.99 5.17
C GLU A 71 -16.60 -6.52 5.07
N GLU A 72 -17.63 -7.14 4.52
CA GLU A 72 -17.67 -8.60 4.31
C GLU A 72 -16.58 -9.10 3.39
N ASP A 73 -16.27 -8.37 2.30
CA ASP A 73 -15.20 -8.75 1.39
C ASP A 73 -13.82 -8.59 2.05
N ALA A 74 -13.62 -7.52 2.84
CA ALA A 74 -12.39 -7.33 3.60
C ALA A 74 -12.17 -8.43 4.65
N ASN A 75 -13.22 -8.83 5.36
CA ASN A 75 -13.17 -9.94 6.33
C ASN A 75 -12.89 -11.28 5.63
N ALA A 76 -13.56 -11.54 4.50
CA ALA A 76 -13.34 -12.75 3.71
C ALA A 76 -11.91 -12.82 3.16
N LEU A 77 -11.37 -11.69 2.64
CA LEU A 77 -9.99 -11.59 2.16
C LEU A 77 -8.98 -12.02 3.21
N VAL A 78 -9.08 -11.49 4.42
CA VAL A 78 -8.14 -11.83 5.50
C VAL A 78 -8.30 -13.28 5.93
N LYS A 79 -9.52 -13.79 6.07
CA LYS A 79 -9.80 -15.18 6.43
C LYS A 79 -9.18 -16.15 5.41
N ILE A 80 -9.46 -15.96 4.12
CA ILE A 80 -8.91 -16.78 3.03
C ILE A 80 -7.37 -16.72 3.03
N THR A 81 -6.80 -15.54 3.24
CA THR A 81 -5.34 -15.37 3.34
C THR A 81 -4.74 -16.23 4.44
N VAL A 82 -5.30 -16.15 5.65
CA VAL A 82 -4.80 -16.89 6.81
C VAL A 82 -4.96 -18.40 6.64
N GLU A 83 -6.09 -18.86 6.10
CA GLU A 83 -6.34 -20.27 5.82
C GLU A 83 -5.36 -20.83 4.78
N ALA A 84 -5.12 -20.10 3.69
CA ALA A 84 -4.26 -20.57 2.59
C ALA A 84 -2.77 -20.52 2.93
N LEU A 85 -2.31 -19.47 3.61
CA LEU A 85 -0.89 -19.31 3.93
C LEU A 85 -0.50 -19.92 5.29
N GLY A 86 -1.46 -20.18 6.17
CA GLY A 86 -1.21 -20.71 7.51
C GLY A 86 -0.91 -19.63 8.58
N GLY A 87 -1.30 -18.38 8.33
CA GLY A 87 -1.10 -17.24 9.23
C GLY A 87 -0.86 -15.94 8.47
N LEU A 88 -0.61 -14.85 9.20
CA LEU A 88 -0.35 -13.54 8.62
C LEU A 88 0.73 -12.81 9.44
N ASN A 89 1.84 -12.43 8.82
CA ASN A 89 2.95 -11.70 9.46
C ASN A 89 2.99 -10.22 9.05
N ILE A 90 2.62 -9.91 7.80
CA ILE A 90 2.76 -8.57 7.24
C ILE A 90 1.49 -8.21 6.45
N LEU A 91 0.98 -6.99 6.68
CA LEU A 91 -0.10 -6.40 5.90
C LEU A 91 0.41 -5.16 5.15
N ILE A 92 0.22 -5.13 3.83
CA ILE A 92 0.48 -3.96 3.00
C ILE A 92 -0.86 -3.39 2.53
N ASN A 93 -1.25 -2.27 3.10
CA ASN A 93 -2.44 -1.52 2.71
C ASN A 93 -2.09 -0.59 1.54
N ASN A 94 -2.14 -1.13 0.32
CA ASN A 94 -1.80 -0.40 -0.91
C ASN A 94 -3.05 0.05 -1.69
N ALA A 95 -4.21 -0.56 -1.48
CA ALA A 95 -5.44 -0.16 -2.18
C ALA A 95 -5.75 1.33 -2.00
N GLY A 96 -6.14 1.98 -3.09
CA GLY A 96 -6.51 3.39 -3.09
C GLY A 96 -6.60 3.97 -4.50
N SER A 97 -7.38 5.04 -4.66
CA SER A 97 -7.62 5.71 -5.94
C SER A 97 -7.96 7.18 -5.75
N LEU A 98 -7.61 8.01 -6.74
CA LEU A 98 -8.11 9.37 -6.88
C LEU A 98 -9.58 9.38 -7.35
N VAL A 99 -10.01 8.32 -8.03
CA VAL A 99 -11.30 8.19 -8.71
C VAL A 99 -11.46 9.18 -9.87
N ALA A 100 -11.53 10.47 -9.54
CA ALA A 100 -11.57 11.58 -10.51
C ALA A 100 -11.09 12.86 -9.83
N ARG A 101 -10.86 13.92 -10.65
CA ARG A 101 -10.63 15.27 -10.13
C ARG A 101 -11.97 16.01 -10.09
N LYS A 102 -12.30 16.55 -8.92
CA LYS A 102 -13.47 17.44 -8.72
C LYS A 102 -13.06 18.63 -7.87
N MET A 103 -13.42 19.82 -8.32
CA MET A 103 -13.28 21.03 -7.52
C MET A 103 -14.31 21.03 -6.37
N LEU A 104 -14.05 21.80 -5.31
CA LEU A 104 -14.97 21.87 -4.15
C LEU A 104 -16.41 22.23 -4.57
N SER A 105 -16.57 23.16 -5.54
CA SER A 105 -17.87 23.58 -6.08
C SER A 105 -18.64 22.51 -6.86
N GLU A 106 -17.93 21.45 -7.29
CA GLU A 106 -18.48 20.34 -8.08
C GLU A 106 -18.62 19.06 -7.27
N MET A 107 -18.29 19.13 -5.97
CA MET A 107 -18.18 17.95 -5.11
C MET A 107 -19.52 17.55 -4.56
N GLU A 108 -20.02 16.42 -5.03
CA GLU A 108 -21.18 15.73 -4.47
C GLU A 108 -20.80 14.92 -3.24
N THR A 109 -21.73 14.79 -2.30
CA THR A 109 -21.54 14.02 -1.06
C THR A 109 -21.17 12.57 -1.35
N GLU A 110 -21.79 11.96 -2.34
CA GLU A 110 -21.55 10.58 -2.78
C GLU A 110 -20.11 10.40 -3.31
N PHE A 111 -19.59 11.39 -4.04
CA PHE A 111 -18.20 11.37 -4.49
C PHE A 111 -17.21 11.46 -3.32
N TRP A 112 -17.51 12.32 -2.33
CA TRP A 112 -16.74 12.40 -1.09
C TRP A 112 -16.67 11.04 -0.40
N HIS A 113 -17.81 10.43 -0.13
CA HIS A 113 -17.88 9.12 0.53
C HIS A 113 -17.14 8.06 -0.27
N LYS A 114 -17.37 7.97 -1.58
CA LYS A 114 -16.71 7.01 -2.45
C LYS A 114 -15.18 7.08 -2.36
N VAL A 115 -14.60 8.28 -2.38
CA VAL A 115 -13.13 8.43 -2.29
C VAL A 115 -12.62 8.07 -0.89
N MET A 116 -13.34 8.48 0.16
CA MET A 116 -13.00 8.11 1.55
C MET A 116 -13.09 6.60 1.75
N ASP A 117 -14.13 5.96 1.24
CA ASP A 117 -14.34 4.52 1.39
C ASP A 117 -13.25 3.71 0.68
N ILE A 118 -12.90 4.10 -0.54
CA ILE A 118 -11.83 3.42 -1.30
C ILE A 118 -10.46 3.57 -0.64
N ASN A 119 -10.14 4.74 -0.03
CA ASN A 119 -8.79 5.02 0.45
C ASN A 119 -8.60 4.76 1.95
N LEU A 120 -9.62 5.02 2.78
CA LEU A 120 -9.50 5.00 4.24
C LEU A 120 -10.38 3.94 4.89
N THR A 121 -11.68 3.90 4.58
CA THR A 121 -12.60 2.93 5.20
C THR A 121 -12.20 1.50 4.85
N SER A 122 -11.86 1.22 3.59
CA SER A 122 -11.35 -0.09 3.13
C SER A 122 -10.09 -0.53 3.89
N MET A 123 -9.15 0.41 4.08
CA MET A 123 -7.93 0.16 4.86
C MET A 123 -8.26 -0.20 6.30
N MET A 124 -9.21 0.52 6.92
CA MET A 124 -9.66 0.25 8.30
C MET A 124 -10.29 -1.14 8.39
N PHE A 125 -11.16 -1.53 7.46
CA PHE A 125 -11.80 -2.86 7.46
C PHE A 125 -10.75 -3.98 7.39
N VAL A 126 -9.83 -3.91 6.43
CA VAL A 126 -8.77 -4.93 6.27
C VAL A 126 -7.85 -4.96 7.49
N THR A 127 -7.46 -3.80 8.01
CA THR A 127 -6.57 -3.72 9.18
C THR A 127 -7.23 -4.32 10.42
N ARG A 128 -8.51 -4.00 10.67
CA ARG A 128 -9.28 -4.54 11.79
C ARG A 128 -9.40 -6.06 11.71
N ALA A 129 -9.68 -6.61 10.53
CA ALA A 129 -9.75 -8.05 10.32
C ALA A 129 -8.38 -8.74 10.49
N ALA A 130 -7.29 -8.08 10.08
CA ALA A 130 -5.94 -8.62 10.14
C ALA A 130 -5.29 -8.56 11.53
N ALA A 131 -5.61 -7.53 12.33
CA ALA A 131 -4.94 -7.26 13.61
C ALA A 131 -4.88 -8.47 14.57
N PRO A 132 -5.95 -9.27 14.78
CA PRO A 132 -5.89 -10.44 15.67
C PRO A 132 -4.94 -11.54 15.19
N TYR A 133 -4.65 -11.62 13.90
CA TYR A 133 -3.72 -12.59 13.33
C TYR A 133 -2.28 -12.08 13.36
N LEU A 134 -2.09 -10.78 13.15
CA LEU A 134 -0.78 -10.13 13.29
C LEU A 134 -0.27 -10.22 14.73
N ALA A 135 -1.13 -9.98 15.72
CA ALA A 135 -0.81 -10.07 17.15
C ALA A 135 -0.37 -11.46 17.63
N LYS A 136 -0.59 -12.52 16.84
CA LYS A 136 -0.12 -13.87 17.13
C LYS A 136 1.36 -14.10 16.79
N ASN A 137 1.99 -13.14 16.14
CA ASN A 137 3.38 -13.26 15.70
C ASN A 137 4.23 -12.19 16.37
N GLU A 138 5.41 -12.59 16.82
CA GLU A 138 6.44 -11.62 17.17
C GLU A 138 6.94 -10.90 15.90
N ASN A 139 7.15 -9.59 15.98
CA ASN A 139 7.64 -8.74 14.88
C ASN A 139 6.74 -8.70 13.64
N SER A 140 5.43 -8.60 13.81
CA SER A 140 4.53 -8.33 12.70
C SER A 140 4.58 -6.86 12.25
N SER A 141 4.18 -6.59 11.02
CA SER A 141 4.28 -5.26 10.43
C SER A 141 3.09 -4.91 9.57
N ILE A 142 2.67 -3.64 9.64
CA ILE A 142 1.71 -3.01 8.71
C ILE A 142 2.42 -1.87 8.01
N VAL A 143 2.31 -1.81 6.66
CA VAL A 143 2.77 -0.65 5.89
C VAL A 143 1.60 -0.06 5.11
N ASN A 144 1.30 1.19 5.38
CA ASN A 144 0.19 1.94 4.77
C ASN A 144 0.68 2.83 3.62
N LEU A 145 0.03 2.77 2.45
CA LEU A 145 0.30 3.64 1.33
C LEU A 145 -0.46 4.97 1.48
N ALA A 146 0.22 5.97 2.04
CA ALA A 146 -0.21 7.36 2.05
C ALA A 146 0.08 8.02 0.68
N SER A 147 0.45 9.29 0.65
CA SER A 147 0.84 10.03 -0.55
C SER A 147 1.48 11.36 -0.16
N LEU A 148 2.32 11.91 -1.02
CA LEU A 148 2.75 13.30 -0.97
C LEU A 148 1.54 14.27 -0.95
N ALA A 149 0.42 13.90 -1.60
CA ALA A 149 -0.82 14.68 -1.54
C ALA A 149 -1.35 14.82 -0.10
N GLY A 150 -1.19 13.80 0.74
CA GLY A 150 -1.54 13.87 2.17
C GLY A 150 -0.63 14.77 3.00
N ARG A 151 0.58 15.09 2.50
CA ARG A 151 1.52 16.02 3.14
C ARG A 151 1.21 17.47 2.79
N LYS A 152 1.01 17.75 1.50
CA LYS A 152 0.96 19.12 0.97
C LYS A 152 -0.37 19.53 0.31
N GLY A 153 -1.42 18.70 0.38
CA GLY A 153 -2.74 19.02 -0.14
C GLY A 153 -3.00 18.60 -1.60
N GLY A 154 -1.99 18.13 -2.32
CA GLY A 154 -2.13 17.66 -3.70
C GLY A 154 -2.32 18.78 -4.74
N HIS A 155 -2.84 18.41 -5.91
CA HIS A 155 -3.15 19.33 -7.02
C HIS A 155 -4.64 19.71 -7.01
N PRO A 156 -5.04 20.80 -7.73
CA PRO A 156 -6.44 21.16 -7.89
C PRO A 156 -7.32 19.97 -8.30
N GLY A 157 -8.51 19.88 -7.70
CA GLY A 157 -9.43 18.76 -7.88
C GLY A 157 -9.10 17.46 -7.14
N SER A 158 -8.02 17.42 -6.35
CA SER A 158 -7.69 16.24 -5.55
C SER A 158 -7.98 16.39 -4.04
N LEU A 159 -8.85 17.32 -3.65
CA LEU A 159 -9.13 17.67 -2.25
C LEU A 159 -9.46 16.44 -1.41
N VAL A 160 -10.45 15.62 -1.79
CA VAL A 160 -10.88 14.45 -1.00
C VAL A 160 -9.77 13.41 -0.94
N TYR A 161 -9.10 13.14 -2.07
CA TYR A 161 -7.97 12.22 -2.11
C TYR A 161 -6.85 12.67 -1.16
N ALA A 162 -6.46 13.94 -1.23
CA ALA A 162 -5.44 14.49 -0.35
C ALA A 162 -5.85 14.39 1.12
N THR A 163 -7.11 14.67 1.43
CA THR A 163 -7.69 14.53 2.78
C THR A 163 -7.61 13.08 3.25
N SER A 164 -8.03 12.12 2.43
CA SER A 164 -7.97 10.70 2.79
C SER A 164 -6.53 10.23 3.03
N LYS A 165 -5.58 10.69 2.19
CA LYS A 165 -4.15 10.34 2.34
C LYS A 165 -3.50 11.05 3.53
N GLY A 166 -3.96 12.25 3.91
CA GLY A 166 -3.59 12.93 5.15
C GLY A 166 -4.12 12.19 6.39
N ALA A 167 -5.37 11.69 6.32
CA ALA A 167 -5.95 10.89 7.39
C ALA A 167 -5.15 9.58 7.63
N ILE A 168 -4.63 8.93 6.57
CA ILE A 168 -3.78 7.74 6.70
C ILE A 168 -2.51 8.02 7.51
N LEU A 169 -1.92 9.22 7.40
CA LEU A 169 -0.74 9.59 8.18
C LEU A 169 -1.05 9.60 9.70
N THR A 170 -2.20 10.14 10.07
CA THR A 170 -2.64 10.16 11.48
C THR A 170 -3.08 8.77 11.93
N TYR A 171 -3.83 8.05 11.10
CA TYR A 171 -4.25 6.67 11.34
C TYR A 171 -3.04 5.75 11.60
N THR A 172 -1.97 5.89 10.84
CA THR A 172 -0.72 5.15 11.03
C THR A 172 -0.12 5.36 12.42
N ARG A 173 -0.04 6.62 12.89
CA ARG A 173 0.49 6.93 14.23
C ARG A 173 -0.40 6.38 15.34
N ALA A 174 -1.72 6.53 15.20
CA ALA A 174 -2.67 6.02 16.18
C ALA A 174 -2.58 4.48 16.29
N LEU A 175 -2.58 3.78 15.15
CA LEU A 175 -2.42 2.33 15.13
C LEU A 175 -1.08 1.86 15.68
N ALA A 176 0.00 2.59 15.43
CA ALA A 176 1.31 2.25 15.97
C ALA A 176 1.30 2.25 17.51
N SER A 177 0.59 3.19 18.12
CA SER A 177 0.41 3.26 19.57
C SER A 177 -0.51 2.15 20.10
N GLU A 178 -1.57 1.82 19.35
CA GLU A 178 -2.57 0.83 19.75
C GLU A 178 -2.07 -0.61 19.60
N LEU A 179 -1.38 -0.93 18.49
CA LEU A 179 -0.93 -2.28 18.17
C LEU A 179 0.51 -2.57 18.61
N GLY A 180 1.30 -1.52 18.93
CA GLY A 180 2.66 -1.67 19.41
C GLY A 180 2.81 -2.58 20.64
N PRO A 181 1.99 -2.47 21.69
CA PRO A 181 2.00 -3.38 22.82
C PRO A 181 1.74 -4.84 22.47
N GLN A 182 1.15 -5.12 21.29
CA GLN A 182 0.89 -6.47 20.78
C GLN A 182 1.99 -6.97 19.83
N GLY A 183 3.14 -6.25 19.72
CA GLY A 183 4.26 -6.64 18.88
C GLY A 183 4.09 -6.28 17.39
N THR A 184 3.08 -5.47 17.00
CA THR A 184 2.85 -5.07 15.62
C THR A 184 3.34 -3.64 15.37
N ARG A 185 4.33 -3.50 14.49
CA ARG A 185 4.78 -2.18 14.02
C ARG A 185 3.87 -1.68 12.90
N VAL A 186 3.60 -0.38 12.89
CA VAL A 186 2.76 0.25 11.86
C VAL A 186 3.46 1.49 11.31
N ASN A 187 3.79 1.47 10.03
CA ASN A 187 4.45 2.57 9.34
C ASN A 187 3.71 2.95 8.05
N ALA A 188 4.09 4.07 7.45
CA ALA A 188 3.56 4.49 6.16
C ALA A 188 4.69 4.86 5.19
N VAL A 189 4.38 4.82 3.90
CA VAL A 189 5.15 5.49 2.86
C VAL A 189 4.29 6.56 2.21
N ALA A 190 4.91 7.68 1.81
CA ALA A 190 4.25 8.79 1.13
C ALA A 190 4.91 9.04 -0.24
N PRO A 191 4.49 8.30 -1.29
CA PRO A 191 5.01 8.47 -2.64
C PRO A 191 4.65 9.82 -3.24
N GLY A 192 5.57 10.40 -4.03
CA GLY A 192 5.36 11.56 -4.88
C GLY A 192 4.88 11.16 -6.28
N LEU A 193 5.46 11.78 -7.32
CA LEU A 193 5.18 11.44 -8.72
C LEU A 193 5.86 10.11 -9.07
N ILE A 194 5.06 9.04 -9.24
CA ILE A 194 5.52 7.68 -9.57
C ILE A 194 5.00 7.30 -10.96
N LEU A 195 5.79 7.50 -11.98
CA LEU A 195 5.39 7.21 -13.36
C LEU A 195 5.40 5.71 -13.67
N GLY A 196 4.77 5.34 -14.81
CA GLY A 196 4.64 3.94 -15.23
C GLY A 196 3.56 3.17 -14.47
N THR A 197 2.70 3.84 -13.69
CA THR A 197 1.58 3.24 -12.99
C THR A 197 0.26 3.60 -13.67
N SER A 198 -0.74 2.73 -13.58
CA SER A 198 -2.10 3.00 -14.10
C SER A 198 -2.70 4.29 -13.51
N PHE A 199 -2.41 4.58 -12.24
CA PHE A 199 -2.84 5.82 -11.58
C PHE A 199 -2.36 7.07 -12.33
N HIS A 200 -1.07 7.19 -12.62
CA HIS A 200 -0.53 8.35 -13.32
C HIS A 200 -0.82 8.34 -14.82
N ASN A 201 -0.93 7.17 -15.45
CA ASN A 201 -1.38 7.06 -16.83
C ASN A 201 -2.80 7.61 -17.04
N THR A 202 -3.67 7.47 -16.03
CA THR A 202 -5.05 7.96 -16.07
C THR A 202 -5.18 9.43 -15.65
N HIS A 203 -4.41 9.89 -14.65
CA HIS A 203 -4.65 11.15 -13.94
C HIS A 203 -3.58 12.23 -14.17
N THR A 204 -2.54 11.95 -14.98
CA THR A 204 -1.43 12.89 -15.19
C THR A 204 -1.06 12.94 -16.67
N THR A 205 -1.18 14.12 -17.28
CA THR A 205 -0.74 14.30 -18.68
C THR A 205 0.79 14.28 -18.76
N LYS A 206 1.34 14.01 -19.95
CA LYS A 206 2.80 14.00 -20.17
C LYS A 206 3.42 15.36 -19.86
N GLU A 207 2.74 16.44 -20.21
CA GLU A 207 3.16 17.83 -19.98
C GLU A 207 3.19 18.13 -18.48
N SER A 208 2.14 17.74 -17.73
CA SER A 208 2.06 17.89 -16.27
C SER A 208 3.14 17.05 -15.56
N ALA A 209 3.41 15.84 -16.04
CA ALA A 209 4.48 15.00 -15.51
C ALA A 209 5.85 15.63 -15.73
N ALA A 210 6.12 16.15 -16.93
CA ALA A 210 7.38 16.82 -17.26
C ALA A 210 7.59 18.07 -16.41
N GLU A 211 6.56 18.90 -16.25
CA GLU A 211 6.65 20.11 -15.43
C GLU A 211 6.85 19.77 -13.94
N THR A 212 6.11 18.79 -13.42
CA THR A 212 6.30 18.33 -12.03
C THR A 212 7.72 17.79 -11.83
N THR A 213 8.26 17.06 -12.80
CA THR A 213 9.62 16.48 -12.72
C THR A 213 10.71 17.56 -12.60
N LYS A 214 10.55 18.71 -13.25
CA LYS A 214 11.51 19.84 -13.12
C LYS A 214 11.62 20.36 -11.67
N GLY A 215 10.53 20.26 -10.90
CA GLY A 215 10.49 20.65 -9.50
C GLY A 215 11.02 19.59 -8.52
N ILE A 216 11.38 18.39 -9.00
CA ILE A 216 11.93 17.32 -8.15
C ILE A 216 13.44 17.54 -7.98
N PRO A 217 13.96 17.70 -6.75
CA PRO A 217 15.38 17.94 -6.52
C PRO A 217 16.33 16.92 -7.17
N ILE A 218 15.98 15.62 -7.14
CA ILE A 218 16.80 14.58 -7.80
C ILE A 218 16.55 14.47 -9.32
N GLN A 219 15.81 15.42 -9.92
CA GLN A 219 15.63 15.62 -11.36
C GLN A 219 15.06 14.42 -12.12
N ARG A 220 14.31 13.56 -11.46
CA ARG A 220 13.55 12.47 -12.07
C ARG A 220 12.25 12.19 -11.31
N ALA A 221 11.26 11.70 -12.01
CA ALA A 221 10.13 11.03 -11.37
C ALA A 221 10.58 9.70 -10.73
N GLY A 222 9.84 9.24 -9.72
CA GLY A 222 9.98 7.89 -9.19
C GLY A 222 9.32 6.85 -10.11
N ASN A 223 9.63 5.59 -9.86
CA ASN A 223 8.96 4.43 -10.43
C ASN A 223 8.41 3.53 -9.31
N ALA A 224 7.68 2.48 -9.67
CA ALA A 224 7.07 1.58 -8.70
C ALA A 224 8.12 0.87 -7.80
N ASP A 225 9.32 0.56 -8.33
CA ASP A 225 10.40 -0.06 -7.56
C ASP A 225 10.99 0.86 -6.49
N ASP A 226 11.02 2.19 -6.74
CA ASP A 226 11.46 3.15 -5.72
C ASP A 226 10.58 3.07 -4.47
N VAL A 227 9.27 2.84 -4.64
CA VAL A 227 8.32 2.67 -3.55
C VAL A 227 8.40 1.27 -2.96
N ALA A 228 8.47 0.24 -3.79
CA ALA A 228 8.50 -1.15 -3.34
C ALA A 228 9.68 -1.45 -2.41
N ARG A 229 10.88 -0.92 -2.72
CA ARG A 229 12.06 -1.05 -1.84
C ARG A 229 11.86 -0.41 -0.47
N ALA A 230 11.18 0.74 -0.41
CA ALA A 230 10.88 1.41 0.85
C ALA A 230 9.86 0.63 1.68
N VAL A 231 8.82 0.08 1.03
CA VAL A 231 7.83 -0.79 1.68
C VAL A 231 8.49 -2.04 2.23
N LEU A 232 9.36 -2.70 1.45
CA LEU A 232 10.10 -3.87 1.86
C LEU A 232 10.98 -3.59 3.09
N TYR A 233 11.68 -2.44 3.10
CA TYR A 233 12.48 -2.00 4.23
C TYR A 233 11.65 -1.87 5.50
N LEU A 234 10.52 -1.14 5.45
CA LEU A 234 9.65 -0.93 6.62
C LEU A 234 8.96 -2.22 7.10
N ALA A 235 8.70 -3.15 6.18
CA ALA A 235 8.07 -4.43 6.50
C ALA A 235 9.04 -5.45 7.09
N SER A 236 10.36 -5.32 6.87
CA SER A 236 11.38 -6.27 7.29
C SER A 236 11.69 -6.19 8.79
N GLU A 237 12.34 -7.22 9.34
CA GLU A 237 12.78 -7.25 10.75
C GLU A 237 13.95 -6.29 11.06
N TYR A 238 14.52 -5.65 10.02
CA TYR A 238 15.66 -4.74 10.17
C TYR A 238 15.34 -3.49 10.95
N ASP A 239 14.11 -2.99 10.84
CA ASP A 239 13.63 -1.74 11.41
C ASP A 239 12.84 -1.96 12.71
N GLY A 240 13.15 -3.01 13.45
CA GLY A 240 12.40 -3.43 14.64
C GLY A 240 12.09 -2.34 15.66
N PHE A 241 12.73 -1.18 15.58
CA PHE A 241 12.48 -0.02 16.43
C PHE A 241 11.78 1.14 15.71
N ILE A 242 11.37 0.96 14.43
CA ILE A 242 10.65 1.97 13.66
C ILE A 242 9.16 1.64 13.66
N THR A 243 8.33 2.47 14.29
CA THR A 243 6.88 2.41 14.27
C THR A 243 6.28 3.82 14.35
N GLY A 244 5.11 4.05 13.77
CA GLY A 244 4.46 5.36 13.68
C GLY A 244 5.11 6.31 12.67
N ALA A 245 6.14 5.87 11.96
CA ALA A 245 6.89 6.70 11.01
C ALA A 245 6.21 6.75 9.64
N THR A 246 6.49 7.82 8.90
CA THR A 246 6.15 7.94 7.48
C THR A 246 7.41 8.25 6.71
N LEU A 247 7.77 7.36 5.77
CA LEU A 247 8.90 7.53 4.87
C LEU A 247 8.43 8.22 3.58
N ASP A 248 8.97 9.40 3.32
CA ASP A 248 8.66 10.18 2.13
C ASP A 248 9.49 9.70 0.92
N ILE A 249 8.79 9.27 -0.16
CA ILE A 249 9.39 8.75 -1.40
C ILE A 249 9.06 9.72 -2.53
N ASN A 250 9.64 10.91 -2.50
CA ASN A 250 9.22 12.01 -3.36
C ASN A 250 10.38 12.74 -4.07
N GLY A 251 11.61 12.24 -3.95
CA GLY A 251 12.77 12.84 -4.58
C GLY A 251 13.19 14.20 -4.01
N GLY A 252 12.76 14.52 -2.78
CA GLY A 252 13.09 15.76 -2.09
C GLY A 252 12.09 16.91 -2.32
N VAL A 253 10.94 16.66 -2.96
CA VAL A 253 9.90 17.70 -3.18
C VAL A 253 9.30 18.20 -1.86
N TYR A 254 9.31 17.36 -0.85
CA TYR A 254 8.79 17.65 0.48
C TYR A 254 9.71 17.05 1.54
N ASN A 255 10.10 17.86 2.50
CA ASN A 255 10.94 17.48 3.64
C ASN A 255 10.26 17.99 4.92
N MET A 256 10.17 17.18 5.94
CA MET A 256 9.81 17.57 7.31
C MET A 256 10.95 17.24 8.25
#